data_218ec0fe0c550b7019bebe6b544e92b5
#
_entry.id   218ec0fe0c550b7019bebe6b544e92b5
#
_cell.length_a   1.000
_cell.length_b   1.000
_cell.length_c   1.000
_cell.angle_alpha   90.00
_cell.angle_beta   90.00
_cell.angle_gamma   90.00
#
_symmetry.space_group_name_H-M   'P 1'
#
loop_
_entity.id
_entity.type
_entity.pdbx_description
1 polymer ?
#
loop_
_entity_poly.entity_id
_entity_poly.type
_entity_poly.pdbx_seq_one_letter_code
_entity_poly.pdbx_strand_id
1 'polypeptide(L)'
;MGYFTNFNTIQYDINGDGIYDNITNLSSIAKISKELIDNTTFYDLINIYDGERPEQLSYRLYGSTNYYWTFLMINNGINNIWNDWPKSSQQLKEYCERKYEHIAAITSDDMYYTNSVTGKASPKFEVGNNVTASSGAQGIIKEVHRNNKYLVIEIISGEFNENGETIYTRQC
;
A
#
# COMPACT_ATOMS: atom_id res chain seq x y z
N MET A 1 -26.73 14.37 -4.03
CA MET A 1 -27.24 13.31 -4.91
C MET A 1 -26.42 12.05 -4.67
N GLY A 2 -27.02 10.97 -4.20
CA GLY A 2 -26.27 9.72 -3.91
C GLY A 2 -25.94 8.97 -5.21
N TYR A 3 -24.93 8.07 -5.17
CA TYR A 3 -24.49 7.26 -6.32
C TYR A 3 -25.64 6.53 -7.04
N PHE A 4 -26.58 5.97 -6.28
CA PHE A 4 -27.69 5.17 -6.82
C PHE A 4 -28.92 5.99 -7.26
N THR A 5 -28.92 7.32 -7.10
CA THR A 5 -30.13 8.14 -7.30
C THR A 5 -30.68 8.11 -8.74
N ASN A 6 -29.77 7.91 -9.71
CA ASN A 6 -30.12 7.93 -11.13
C ASN A 6 -30.08 6.54 -11.78
N PHE A 7 -30.03 5.47 -10.99
CA PHE A 7 -30.05 4.11 -11.52
C PHE A 7 -31.47 3.73 -11.93
N ASN A 8 -31.57 2.94 -12.99
CA ASN A 8 -32.84 2.39 -13.46
C ASN A 8 -33.50 1.55 -12.38
N THR A 9 -34.82 1.57 -12.33
CA THR A 9 -35.58 0.66 -11.49
C THR A 9 -35.89 -0.65 -12.23
N ILE A 10 -35.96 -1.74 -11.48
CA ILE A 10 -36.38 -3.05 -11.95
C ILE A 10 -37.58 -3.50 -11.10
N GLN A 11 -38.45 -4.29 -11.71
CA GLN A 11 -39.51 -4.97 -10.97
C GLN A 11 -38.99 -6.26 -10.39
N TYR A 12 -39.12 -6.43 -9.10
CA TYR A 12 -38.62 -7.61 -8.38
C TYR A 12 -39.62 -8.05 -7.31
N ASP A 13 -39.88 -9.36 -7.29
CA ASP A 13 -40.69 -9.99 -6.27
C ASP A 13 -39.81 -10.32 -5.07
N ILE A 14 -39.92 -9.51 -4.01
CA ILE A 14 -39.07 -9.61 -2.82
C ILE A 14 -39.46 -10.84 -1.98
N ASN A 15 -40.75 -11.16 -1.95
CA ASN A 15 -41.31 -12.15 -1.04
C ASN A 15 -41.60 -13.52 -1.73
N GLY A 16 -41.56 -13.56 -3.07
CA GLY A 16 -41.96 -14.74 -3.83
C GLY A 16 -43.46 -14.98 -3.86
N ASP A 17 -44.27 -13.93 -3.65
CA ASP A 17 -45.75 -13.99 -3.59
C ASP A 17 -46.42 -13.59 -4.91
N GLY A 18 -45.63 -13.27 -5.95
CA GLY A 18 -46.12 -12.84 -7.24
C GLY A 18 -46.43 -11.32 -7.30
N ILE A 19 -46.14 -10.56 -6.22
CA ILE A 19 -46.29 -9.12 -6.17
C ILE A 19 -44.92 -8.48 -6.49
N TYR A 20 -44.87 -7.63 -7.48
CA TYR A 20 -43.64 -6.99 -7.95
C TYR A 20 -43.52 -5.56 -7.46
N ASP A 21 -42.42 -5.27 -6.76
CA ASP A 21 -42.06 -3.93 -6.33
C ASP A 21 -41.02 -3.31 -7.26
N ASN A 22 -41.11 -1.97 -7.43
CA ASN A 22 -40.09 -1.23 -8.15
C ASN A 22 -38.90 -0.93 -7.22
N ILE A 23 -37.79 -1.60 -7.45
CA ILE A 23 -36.54 -1.39 -6.69
C ILE A 23 -35.44 -0.84 -7.57
N THR A 24 -34.50 -0.07 -6.99
CA THR A 24 -33.34 0.42 -7.71
C THR A 24 -32.44 -0.75 -8.12
N ASN A 25 -32.03 -0.78 -9.39
CA ASN A 25 -31.14 -1.82 -9.91
C ASN A 25 -29.72 -1.64 -9.37
N LEU A 26 -29.39 -2.30 -8.27
CA LEU A 26 -28.07 -2.27 -7.65
C LEU A 26 -27.02 -3.11 -8.41
N SER A 27 -27.45 -3.92 -9.38
CA SER A 27 -26.53 -4.69 -10.23
C SER A 27 -25.93 -3.82 -11.36
N SER A 28 -26.46 -2.64 -11.57
CA SER A 28 -25.92 -1.69 -12.55
C SER A 28 -24.65 -1.02 -12.00
N ILE A 29 -23.66 -0.81 -12.87
CA ILE A 29 -22.42 -0.12 -12.56
C ILE A 29 -22.32 1.11 -13.47
N ALA A 30 -22.19 2.29 -12.87
CA ALA A 30 -21.85 3.49 -13.61
C ALA A 30 -20.37 3.42 -14.04
N LYS A 31 -20.09 3.77 -15.29
CA LYS A 31 -18.73 3.88 -15.82
C LYS A 31 -18.52 5.25 -16.41
N ILE A 32 -17.32 5.79 -16.23
CA ILE A 32 -16.92 7.02 -16.91
C ILE A 32 -16.56 6.68 -18.36
N SER A 33 -16.97 7.53 -19.31
CA SER A 33 -16.57 7.35 -20.69
C SER A 33 -15.06 7.50 -20.85
N LYS A 34 -14.47 6.72 -21.77
CA LYS A 34 -13.03 6.82 -22.05
C LYS A 34 -12.62 8.22 -22.50
N GLU A 35 -13.50 8.90 -23.24
CA GLU A 35 -13.27 10.27 -23.71
C GLU A 35 -13.05 11.27 -22.56
N LEU A 36 -13.73 11.08 -21.42
CA LEU A 36 -13.53 11.90 -20.23
C LEU A 36 -12.22 11.55 -19.51
N ILE A 37 -11.86 10.26 -19.47
CA ILE A 37 -10.62 9.82 -18.82
C ILE A 37 -9.39 10.27 -19.62
N ASP A 38 -9.45 10.20 -20.94
CA ASP A 38 -8.33 10.53 -21.83
C ASP A 38 -8.12 12.05 -21.98
N ASN A 39 -9.10 12.84 -21.63
CA ASN A 39 -9.03 14.30 -21.75
C ASN A 39 -8.77 14.97 -20.40
N THR A 40 -7.51 15.30 -20.15
CA THR A 40 -7.03 15.94 -18.90
C THR A 40 -7.65 17.32 -18.63
N THR A 41 -8.35 17.92 -19.59
CA THR A 41 -9.02 19.19 -19.39
C THR A 41 -10.24 19.08 -18.47
N PHE A 42 -10.80 17.89 -18.30
CA PHE A 42 -12.01 17.67 -17.50
C PHE A 42 -11.76 17.33 -16.04
N TYR A 43 -10.50 17.13 -15.62
CA TYR A 43 -10.18 16.84 -14.22
C TYR A 43 -8.87 17.49 -13.79
N ASP A 44 -8.79 17.80 -12.51
CA ASP A 44 -7.60 18.35 -11.86
C ASP A 44 -6.98 17.33 -10.88
N LEU A 45 -5.66 17.41 -10.71
CA LEU A 45 -4.97 16.68 -9.67
C LEU A 45 -5.09 17.42 -8.33
N ILE A 46 -5.58 16.74 -7.32
CA ILE A 46 -5.84 17.34 -6.02
C ILE A 46 -5.07 16.58 -4.94
N ASN A 47 -4.43 17.34 -4.05
CA ASN A 47 -3.78 16.77 -2.88
C ASN A 47 -4.80 16.42 -1.80
N ILE A 48 -4.68 15.22 -1.25
CA ILE A 48 -5.43 14.74 -0.09
C ILE A 48 -4.60 15.10 1.15
N TYR A 49 -5.24 15.70 2.16
CA TYR A 49 -4.57 15.99 3.43
C TYR A 49 -4.41 14.73 4.29
N ASP A 50 -3.43 14.76 5.19
CA ASP A 50 -3.17 13.61 6.08
C ASP A 50 -4.42 13.26 6.91
N GLY A 51 -4.88 12.02 6.77
CA GLY A 51 -6.10 11.52 7.43
C GLY A 51 -7.43 12.05 6.85
N GLU A 52 -7.40 12.80 5.75
CA GLU A 52 -8.63 13.30 5.11
C GLU A 52 -9.43 12.14 4.51
N ARG A 53 -10.69 12.05 4.90
CA ARG A 53 -11.64 11.06 4.40
C ARG A 53 -12.26 11.47 3.06
N PRO A 54 -12.73 10.51 2.24
CA PRO A 54 -13.39 10.82 0.96
C PRO A 54 -14.56 11.79 1.08
N GLU A 55 -15.36 11.66 2.14
CA GLU A 55 -16.50 12.54 2.39
C GLU A 55 -16.06 13.97 2.74
N GLN A 56 -14.95 14.12 3.46
CA GLN A 56 -14.38 15.42 3.80
C GLN A 56 -13.79 16.10 2.56
N LEU A 57 -13.08 15.32 1.72
CA LEU A 57 -12.58 15.78 0.43
C LEU A 57 -13.75 16.21 -0.46
N SER A 58 -14.83 15.42 -0.53
CA SER A 58 -16.04 15.75 -1.26
C SER A 58 -16.67 17.06 -0.78
N TYR A 59 -16.74 17.25 0.54
CA TYR A 59 -17.25 18.50 1.09
C TYR A 59 -16.36 19.70 0.77
N ARG A 60 -15.05 19.53 0.85
CA ARG A 60 -14.06 20.57 0.53
C ARG A 60 -14.13 21.03 -0.92
N LEU A 61 -14.38 20.10 -1.86
CA LEU A 61 -14.38 20.40 -3.28
C LEU A 61 -15.76 20.81 -3.82
N TYR A 62 -16.81 20.15 -3.34
CA TYR A 62 -18.15 20.27 -3.91
C TYR A 62 -19.17 20.89 -2.94
N GLY A 63 -18.78 21.23 -1.71
CA GLY A 63 -19.70 21.71 -0.68
C GLY A 63 -20.70 20.67 -0.18
N SER A 64 -20.54 19.40 -0.57
CA SER A 64 -21.42 18.31 -0.20
C SER A 64 -20.64 17.01 -0.05
N THR A 65 -20.98 16.23 0.97
CA THR A 65 -20.38 14.90 1.22
C THR A 65 -20.86 13.82 0.25
N ASN A 66 -21.92 14.08 -0.52
CA ASN A 66 -22.61 13.06 -1.33
C ASN A 66 -21.89 12.69 -2.63
N TYR A 67 -20.78 13.34 -2.98
CA TYR A 67 -20.05 13.11 -4.23
C TYR A 67 -18.76 12.33 -4.06
N TYR A 68 -18.47 11.78 -2.86
CA TYR A 68 -17.24 11.00 -2.59
C TYR A 68 -17.02 9.83 -3.55
N TRP A 69 -18.08 9.24 -4.06
CA TRP A 69 -18.04 8.13 -5.01
C TRP A 69 -17.41 8.50 -6.36
N THR A 70 -17.39 9.79 -6.74
CA THR A 70 -16.75 10.25 -7.99
C THR A 70 -15.25 9.98 -7.98
N PHE A 71 -14.61 10.09 -6.81
CA PHE A 71 -13.17 9.80 -6.65
C PHE A 71 -12.84 8.34 -6.94
N LEU A 72 -13.75 7.43 -6.56
CA LEU A 72 -13.59 5.99 -6.81
C LEU A 72 -13.73 5.68 -8.30
N MET A 73 -14.61 6.39 -8.99
CA MET A 73 -14.84 6.16 -10.41
C MET A 73 -13.70 6.69 -11.29
N ILE A 74 -13.12 7.84 -10.91
CA ILE A 74 -12.07 8.50 -11.70
C ILE A 74 -10.72 7.81 -11.49
N ASN A 75 -10.43 7.33 -10.28
CA ASN A 75 -9.15 6.74 -9.93
C ASN A 75 -9.19 5.21 -10.08
N ASN A 76 -8.63 4.71 -11.17
CA ASN A 76 -8.59 3.27 -11.47
C ASN A 76 -7.86 2.40 -10.43
N GLY A 77 -7.08 3.01 -9.53
CA GLY A 77 -6.36 2.33 -8.45
C GLY A 77 -7.18 2.14 -7.17
N ILE A 78 -8.36 2.77 -7.06
CA ILE A 78 -9.19 2.72 -5.86
C ILE A 78 -10.41 1.84 -6.14
N ASN A 79 -10.34 0.57 -5.77
CA ASN A 79 -11.46 -0.37 -5.90
C ASN A 79 -12.25 -0.51 -4.61
N ASN A 80 -11.58 -0.32 -3.47
CA ASN A 80 -12.17 -0.41 -2.15
C ASN A 80 -11.76 0.79 -1.31
N ILE A 81 -12.75 1.62 -0.95
CA ILE A 81 -12.52 2.85 -0.19
C ILE A 81 -11.83 2.61 1.16
N TRP A 82 -12.04 1.45 1.78
CA TRP A 82 -11.47 1.14 3.09
C TRP A 82 -10.00 0.72 3.03
N ASN A 83 -9.60 0.06 1.94
CA ASN A 83 -8.26 -0.49 1.79
C ASN A 83 -7.36 0.42 0.96
N ASP A 84 -7.90 0.99 -0.10
CA ASP A 84 -7.12 1.66 -1.15
C ASP A 84 -7.06 3.18 -0.95
N TRP A 85 -7.95 3.75 -0.10
CA TRP A 85 -7.86 5.16 0.25
C TRP A 85 -6.57 5.45 1.03
N PRO A 86 -5.90 6.59 0.75
CA PRO A 86 -4.68 6.96 1.46
C PRO A 86 -4.86 6.94 2.97
N LYS A 87 -4.00 6.20 3.65
CA LYS A 87 -3.99 6.12 5.11
C LYS A 87 -3.33 7.37 5.68
N SER A 88 -3.77 7.79 6.86
CA SER A 88 -3.03 8.81 7.61
C SER A 88 -1.64 8.30 7.99
N SER A 89 -0.70 9.22 8.28
CA SER A 89 0.66 8.89 8.70
C SER A 89 0.67 7.93 9.88
N GLN A 90 -0.22 8.13 10.84
CA GLN A 90 -0.36 7.23 11.99
C GLN A 90 -0.90 5.85 11.60
N GLN A 91 -1.96 5.79 10.79
CA GLN A 91 -2.52 4.52 10.30
C GLN A 91 -1.52 3.75 9.44
N LEU A 92 -0.71 4.46 8.66
CA LEU A 92 0.35 3.84 7.86
C LEU A 92 1.43 3.25 8.77
N LYS A 93 1.84 3.97 9.81
CA LYS A 93 2.79 3.48 10.82
C LYS A 93 2.27 2.20 11.48
N GLU A 94 1.05 2.22 12.02
CA GLU A 94 0.43 1.06 12.65
C GLU A 94 0.26 -0.13 11.69
N TYR A 95 -0.04 0.14 10.42
CA TYR A 95 -0.10 -0.89 9.38
C TYR A 95 1.26 -1.52 9.12
N CYS A 96 2.31 -0.69 9.01
CA CYS A 96 3.68 -1.18 8.81
C CYS A 96 4.17 -1.99 10.01
N GLU A 97 3.94 -1.53 11.23
CA GLU A 97 4.32 -2.23 12.46
C GLU A 97 3.67 -3.62 12.53
N ARG A 98 2.35 -3.73 12.21
CA ARG A 98 1.67 -5.04 12.18
C ARG A 98 2.12 -5.94 11.05
N LYS A 99 2.31 -5.38 9.85
CA LYS A 99 2.61 -6.18 8.66
C LYS A 99 4.05 -6.67 8.64
N TYR A 100 4.95 -5.88 9.19
CA TYR A 100 6.39 -6.14 9.17
C TYR A 100 6.94 -6.40 10.59
N GLU A 101 6.09 -6.84 11.50
CA GLU A 101 6.50 -7.35 12.79
C GLU A 101 7.61 -8.40 12.59
N HIS A 102 8.68 -8.29 13.36
CA HIS A 102 9.87 -9.14 13.23
C HIS A 102 10.66 -9.01 11.91
N ILE A 103 10.48 -7.94 11.14
CA ILE A 103 11.26 -7.66 9.94
C ILE A 103 12.03 -6.34 10.11
N ALA A 104 13.34 -6.39 9.90
CA ALA A 104 14.20 -5.21 9.84
C ALA A 104 14.67 -4.99 8.40
N ALA A 105 14.61 -3.75 7.92
CA ALA A 105 15.27 -3.33 6.69
C ALA A 105 16.54 -2.56 7.05
N ILE A 106 17.70 -3.06 6.63
CA ILE A 106 19.00 -2.49 6.99
C ILE A 106 19.72 -2.06 5.73
N THR A 107 20.21 -0.83 5.70
CA THR A 107 21.05 -0.31 4.61
C THR A 107 22.51 -0.65 4.88
N SER A 108 23.25 -1.05 3.83
CA SER A 108 24.67 -1.32 3.90
C SER A 108 25.37 -0.79 2.65
N ASP A 109 26.33 0.09 2.83
CA ASP A 109 27.15 0.58 1.71
C ASP A 109 28.07 -0.51 1.14
N ASP A 110 28.38 -1.50 1.95
CA ASP A 110 29.39 -2.51 1.70
C ASP A 110 28.77 -3.86 1.40
N MET A 111 28.23 -4.03 0.20
CA MET A 111 27.52 -5.25 -0.22
C MET A 111 28.44 -6.35 -0.75
N TYR A 112 29.72 -6.05 -0.95
CA TYR A 112 30.69 -6.98 -1.56
C TYR A 112 32.00 -7.04 -0.77
N TYR A 113 32.58 -8.23 -0.69
CA TYR A 113 33.99 -8.38 -0.34
C TYR A 113 34.85 -8.31 -1.60
N THR A 114 35.91 -7.53 -1.56
CA THR A 114 36.92 -7.52 -2.61
C THR A 114 38.12 -8.34 -2.13
N ASN A 115 38.41 -9.43 -2.85
CA ASN A 115 39.60 -10.24 -2.56
C ASN A 115 40.85 -9.42 -2.92
N SER A 116 41.68 -9.12 -1.95
CA SER A 116 42.87 -8.28 -2.12
C SER A 116 43.93 -8.88 -3.06
N VAL A 117 43.93 -10.20 -3.29
CA VAL A 117 44.89 -10.86 -4.15
C VAL A 117 44.40 -10.97 -5.59
N THR A 118 43.09 -11.28 -5.79
CA THR A 118 42.54 -11.54 -7.12
C THR A 118 41.75 -10.38 -7.69
N GLY A 119 41.44 -9.36 -6.87
CA GLY A 119 40.57 -8.23 -7.25
C GLY A 119 39.11 -8.60 -7.50
N LYS A 120 38.72 -9.88 -7.31
CA LYS A 120 37.36 -10.33 -7.52
C LYS A 120 36.44 -9.86 -6.39
N ALA A 121 35.30 -9.27 -6.78
CA ALA A 121 34.22 -8.96 -5.86
C ALA A 121 33.34 -10.19 -5.62
N SER A 122 33.08 -10.53 -4.38
CA SER A 122 32.16 -11.60 -3.96
C SER A 122 31.03 -11.00 -3.11
N PRO A 123 29.78 -11.49 -3.25
CA PRO A 123 28.68 -11.02 -2.42
C PRO A 123 28.98 -11.22 -0.92
N LYS A 124 28.74 -10.17 -0.14
CA LYS A 124 28.91 -10.21 1.32
C LYS A 124 27.70 -10.83 2.02
N PHE A 125 26.52 -10.62 1.43
CA PHE A 125 25.26 -11.07 1.97
C PHE A 125 24.51 -11.93 0.97
N GLU A 126 23.98 -13.06 1.42
CA GLU A 126 23.17 -13.98 0.63
C GLU A 126 21.88 -14.32 1.38
N VAL A 127 20.82 -14.61 0.64
CA VAL A 127 19.54 -15.02 1.22
C VAL A 127 19.72 -16.32 1.99
N GLY A 128 19.16 -16.38 3.20
CA GLY A 128 19.29 -17.52 4.11
C GLY A 128 20.47 -17.44 5.08
N ASN A 129 21.41 -16.50 4.92
CA ASN A 129 22.50 -16.35 5.85
C ASN A 129 22.03 -15.77 7.20
N ASN A 130 22.60 -16.33 8.28
CA ASN A 130 22.39 -15.76 9.61
C ASN A 130 23.25 -14.50 9.78
N VAL A 131 22.66 -13.50 10.37
CA VAL A 131 23.32 -12.23 10.71
C VAL A 131 23.24 -11.99 12.20
N THR A 132 24.30 -11.40 12.73
CA THR A 132 24.35 -10.95 14.12
C THR A 132 24.75 -9.49 14.11
N ALA A 133 24.01 -8.68 14.83
CA ALA A 133 24.28 -7.27 14.98
C ALA A 133 25.23 -7.01 16.15
N SER A 134 25.87 -5.85 16.19
CA SER A 134 26.75 -5.42 17.30
C SER A 134 25.99 -5.31 18.63
N SER A 135 24.68 -5.07 18.61
CA SER A 135 23.79 -5.11 19.78
C SER A 135 23.54 -6.52 20.33
N GLY A 136 23.91 -7.56 19.56
CA GLY A 136 23.59 -8.95 19.86
C GLY A 136 22.29 -9.44 19.24
N ALA A 137 21.55 -8.61 18.51
CA ALA A 137 20.37 -9.04 17.77
C ALA A 137 20.75 -10.04 16.68
N GLN A 138 19.88 -11.03 16.45
CA GLN A 138 20.09 -12.09 15.47
C GLN A 138 18.92 -12.17 14.50
N GLY A 139 19.23 -12.47 13.25
CA GLY A 139 18.23 -12.63 12.21
C GLY A 139 18.72 -13.45 11.03
N ILE A 140 17.81 -13.68 10.09
CA ILE A 140 18.07 -14.38 8.82
C ILE A 140 17.76 -13.44 7.67
N ILE A 141 18.66 -13.37 6.70
CA ILE A 141 18.46 -12.57 5.49
C ILE A 141 17.35 -13.20 4.63
N LYS A 142 16.27 -12.48 4.39
CA LYS A 142 15.18 -12.90 3.50
C LYS A 142 15.37 -12.36 2.08
N GLU A 143 15.81 -11.10 1.95
CA GLU A 143 16.00 -10.46 0.65
C GLU A 143 17.27 -9.62 0.63
N VAL A 144 17.93 -9.56 -0.53
CA VAL A 144 19.13 -8.76 -0.76
C VAL A 144 18.91 -7.87 -1.97
N HIS A 145 18.76 -6.58 -1.74
CA HIS A 145 18.59 -5.56 -2.79
C HIS A 145 19.90 -4.81 -3.04
N ARG A 146 20.78 -5.40 -3.85
CA ARG A 146 22.16 -4.90 -4.09
C ARG A 146 22.17 -3.53 -4.77
N ASN A 147 21.26 -3.29 -5.69
CA ASN A 147 21.18 -1.99 -6.41
C ASN A 147 20.78 -0.84 -5.48
N ASN A 148 19.90 -1.12 -4.54
CA ASN A 148 19.38 -0.15 -3.58
C ASN A 148 20.11 -0.18 -2.24
N LYS A 149 21.12 -1.05 -2.11
CA LYS A 149 21.98 -1.20 -0.94
C LYS A 149 21.25 -1.45 0.38
N TYR A 150 20.20 -2.29 0.35
CA TYR A 150 19.51 -2.69 1.58
C TYR A 150 19.27 -4.20 1.64
N LEU A 151 19.10 -4.69 2.86
CA LEU A 151 18.81 -6.07 3.22
C LEU A 151 17.47 -6.10 3.96
N VAL A 152 16.68 -7.14 3.72
CA VAL A 152 15.49 -7.46 4.52
C VAL A 152 15.83 -8.65 5.40
N ILE A 153 15.73 -8.48 6.72
CA ILE A 153 16.13 -9.46 7.74
C ILE A 153 14.90 -9.82 8.57
N GLU A 154 14.63 -11.11 8.69
CA GLU A 154 13.69 -11.62 9.69
C GLU A 154 14.38 -11.73 11.04
N ILE A 155 13.85 -11.05 12.04
CA ILE A 155 14.41 -10.99 13.39
C ILE A 155 14.09 -12.30 14.13
N ILE A 156 15.11 -12.99 14.63
CA ILE A 156 14.97 -14.18 15.47
C ILE A 156 14.98 -13.79 16.94
N SER A 157 15.88 -12.89 17.32
CA SER A 157 16.03 -12.42 18.69
C SER A 157 16.68 -11.04 18.77
N GLY A 158 16.29 -10.27 19.78
CA GLY A 158 16.78 -8.91 20.02
C GLY A 158 16.18 -7.88 19.08
N GLU A 159 16.64 -6.65 19.20
CA GLU A 159 16.21 -5.52 18.37
C GLU A 159 17.43 -4.97 17.63
N PHE A 160 17.24 -4.71 16.33
CA PHE A 160 18.24 -4.03 15.51
C PHE A 160 18.07 -2.52 15.72
N ASN A 161 19.16 -1.84 16.08
CA ASN A 161 19.13 -0.40 16.33
C ASN A 161 19.01 0.41 15.03
N GLU A 162 18.24 1.48 15.07
CA GLU A 162 17.99 2.38 13.91
C GLU A 162 19.24 3.16 13.45
N ASN A 163 20.25 3.30 14.30
CA ASN A 163 21.41 4.17 14.05
C ASN A 163 22.75 3.41 14.08
N GLY A 164 23.27 3.11 12.87
CA GLY A 164 24.69 2.83 12.69
C GLY A 164 25.18 1.49 13.26
N GLU A 165 24.39 0.45 13.21
CA GLU A 165 24.72 -0.86 13.71
C GLU A 165 25.59 -1.67 12.73
N THR A 166 26.64 -2.31 13.21
CA THR A 166 27.47 -3.21 12.39
C THR A 166 26.89 -4.60 12.37
N ILE A 167 26.68 -5.13 11.17
CA ILE A 167 26.13 -6.47 10.94
C ILE A 167 27.26 -7.42 10.53
N TYR A 168 27.31 -8.56 11.18
CA TYR A 168 28.25 -9.62 10.88
C TYR A 168 27.50 -10.82 10.30
N THR A 169 27.98 -11.36 9.19
CA THR A 169 27.54 -12.66 8.67
C THR A 169 28.50 -13.70 9.20
N ARG A 170 28.00 -14.80 9.78
CA ARG A 170 28.80 -16.00 10.01
C ARG A 170 29.07 -16.63 8.65
N GLN A 171 30.28 -16.51 8.15
CA GLN A 171 30.77 -17.40 7.09
C GLN A 171 31.01 -18.77 7.72
N CYS A 172 30.34 -19.80 7.20
CA CYS A 172 30.71 -21.20 7.46
C CYS A 172 31.95 -21.55 6.66
#